data_14a1980434a1ec483264b0caee10714a
#
_entry.id   14a1980434a1ec483264b0caee10714a
#
_cell.length_a   1.000
_cell.length_b   1.000
_cell.length_c   1.000
_cell.angle_alpha   90.00
_cell.angle_beta   90.00
_cell.angle_gamma   90.00
#
_symmetry.space_group_name_H-M   'P 1'
#
loop_
_entity.id
_entity.type
_entity.pdbx_description
1 polymer ?
#
loop_
_entity_poly.entity_id
_entity_poly.type
_entity_poly.pdbx_seq_one_letter_code
_entity_poly.pdbx_strand_id
1 'polypeptide(L)'
;IIKINIEEEMKSAYIDYSMSVIVSRALPDVRDGFKPVHRRILFGMNELGNTSDKPYKKSARIVGEVLGKYHPHGDSSVYFAMVRMAQTWSMRYPLVDGQGNFGSVDGDSPAAMRYTEARLSKLAEEMLRDIDKDTVDFQLNFDDTLKEPTVLPTRVPNLLVNGGSGIAVGMATNMPTHNLSEVLDGCIAYIDAKGDIEVEGLMQYIKAPDFPTGATIYGYAGVKDAFETGRGRIILRGKAEIEVENNHEKIIITEIPYLVNKAELIKYIADLVNEKRIDGISNVNDESDRSGMRIVVDVKRDANSSVVLNKLYKLTALQSSFSVNNIALVNGRPRLLNLKDLIKAFVEHRHEVVIRRTKYELRKAEERAHILEGLIIASDNIDEVIAIIKSSKSPQEAIERLIERFSLSELQARAIVEMRLRQLTGLEQDKLRAEYEEIEKLIAYLNEILENEDLCMKVIKDELLEIKDKFGDERKTDIVYASEELNPEDFYADDEICLLYTSDAADERSSVD
;
A
#
# COMPACT_ATOMS: atom_id res chain seq x y z
N ILE A 1 -34.24 22.18 -34.73
CA ILE A 1 -33.98 22.62 -33.33
C ILE A 1 -34.50 21.52 -32.44
N ILE A 2 -33.60 20.81 -31.76
CA ILE A 2 -33.94 19.82 -30.76
C ILE A 2 -34.22 20.59 -29.47
N LYS A 3 -35.42 20.43 -28.91
CA LYS A 3 -35.76 21.00 -27.61
C LYS A 3 -35.15 20.10 -26.54
N ILE A 4 -34.18 20.61 -25.81
CA ILE A 4 -33.55 19.92 -24.67
C ILE A 4 -34.14 20.50 -23.39
N ASN A 5 -34.61 19.62 -22.50
CA ASN A 5 -34.99 20.01 -21.15
C ASN A 5 -33.73 20.16 -20.33
N ILE A 6 -33.40 21.39 -19.93
CA ILE A 6 -32.18 21.71 -19.19
C ILE A 6 -32.09 20.97 -17.82
N GLU A 7 -33.23 20.75 -17.21
CA GLU A 7 -33.28 20.05 -15.91
C GLU A 7 -32.91 18.56 -16.04
N GLU A 8 -33.40 17.89 -17.08
CA GLU A 8 -33.05 16.49 -17.37
C GLU A 8 -31.60 16.35 -17.81
N GLU A 9 -31.13 17.25 -18.66
CA GLU A 9 -29.73 17.27 -19.10
C GLU A 9 -28.76 17.50 -17.94
N MET A 10 -29.07 18.46 -17.07
CA MET A 10 -28.25 18.71 -15.87
C MET A 10 -28.23 17.52 -14.90
N LYS A 11 -29.37 16.84 -14.69
CA LYS A 11 -29.44 15.64 -13.86
C LYS A 11 -28.57 14.52 -14.44
N SER A 12 -28.69 14.26 -15.74
CA SER A 12 -27.89 13.24 -16.42
C SER A 12 -26.40 13.56 -16.34
N ALA A 13 -26.00 14.77 -16.72
CA ALA A 13 -24.61 15.21 -16.68
C ALA A 13 -24.01 15.17 -15.27
N TYR A 14 -24.79 15.53 -14.23
CA TYR A 14 -24.33 15.46 -12.85
C TYR A 14 -24.16 14.03 -12.36
N ILE A 15 -25.06 13.12 -12.74
CA ILE A 15 -24.94 11.69 -12.42
C ILE A 15 -23.70 11.10 -13.09
N ASP A 16 -23.49 11.37 -14.38
CA ASP A 16 -22.33 10.89 -15.13
C ASP A 16 -21.02 11.42 -14.55
N TYR A 17 -20.95 12.71 -14.20
CA TYR A 17 -19.82 13.29 -13.51
C TYR A 17 -19.58 12.65 -12.14
N SER A 18 -20.63 12.46 -11.34
CA SER A 18 -20.55 11.87 -10.02
C SER A 18 -20.03 10.43 -10.08
N MET A 19 -20.55 9.64 -11.02
CA MET A 19 -20.10 8.26 -11.26
C MET A 19 -18.64 8.23 -11.69
N SER A 20 -18.23 9.12 -12.59
CA SER A 20 -16.83 9.23 -13.01
C SER A 20 -15.90 9.57 -11.86
N VAL A 21 -16.27 10.52 -10.99
CA VAL A 21 -15.47 10.90 -9.81
C VAL A 21 -15.38 9.75 -8.80
N ILE A 22 -16.47 9.03 -8.58
CA ILE A 22 -16.51 7.90 -7.63
C ILE A 22 -15.63 6.76 -8.13
N VAL A 23 -15.86 6.30 -9.37
CA VAL A 23 -15.24 5.06 -9.88
C VAL A 23 -13.83 5.30 -10.43
N SER A 24 -13.60 6.46 -11.09
CA SER A 24 -12.37 6.67 -11.87
C SER A 24 -11.40 7.69 -11.25
N ARG A 25 -11.67 8.21 -10.05
CA ARG A 25 -10.80 9.24 -9.46
C ARG A 25 -10.57 9.11 -7.96
N ALA A 26 -11.64 9.09 -7.14
CA ALA A 26 -11.54 9.37 -5.72
C ALA A 26 -11.37 8.12 -4.85
N LEU A 27 -11.98 7.00 -5.23
CA LEU A 27 -12.00 5.80 -4.42
C LEU A 27 -10.98 4.77 -4.91
N PRO A 28 -10.29 4.08 -4.00
CA PRO A 28 -9.40 2.97 -4.35
C PRO A 28 -10.18 1.70 -4.66
N ASP A 29 -9.60 0.84 -5.51
CA ASP A 29 -10.08 -0.53 -5.68
C ASP A 29 -9.70 -1.38 -4.46
N VAL A 30 -10.62 -2.19 -3.96
CA VAL A 30 -10.40 -3.00 -2.75
C VAL A 30 -9.29 -4.04 -2.92
N ARG A 31 -9.05 -4.50 -4.15
CA ARG A 31 -8.12 -5.57 -4.48
C ARG A 31 -6.66 -5.13 -4.38
N ASP A 32 -6.31 -3.97 -4.97
CA ASP A 32 -4.93 -3.46 -5.00
C ASP A 32 -4.72 -2.18 -4.17
N GLY A 33 -5.80 -1.57 -3.69
CA GLY A 33 -5.75 -0.36 -2.87
C GLY A 33 -5.35 0.90 -3.61
N PHE A 34 -5.35 0.88 -4.93
CA PHE A 34 -4.94 2.03 -5.74
C PHE A 34 -6.12 2.77 -6.35
N LYS A 35 -5.98 4.09 -6.38
CA LYS A 35 -6.72 4.94 -7.30
C LYS A 35 -6.10 4.84 -8.70
N PRO A 36 -6.84 5.16 -9.76
CA PRO A 36 -6.30 5.10 -11.13
C PRO A 36 -4.98 5.83 -11.32
N VAL A 37 -4.81 7.03 -10.74
CA VAL A 37 -3.57 7.80 -10.87
C VAL A 37 -2.35 7.07 -10.29
N HIS A 38 -2.47 6.48 -9.12
CA HIS A 38 -1.37 5.75 -8.47
C HIS A 38 -1.02 4.47 -9.25
N ARG A 39 -2.03 3.75 -9.71
CA ARG A 39 -1.84 2.54 -10.53
C ARG A 39 -1.14 2.86 -11.84
N ARG A 40 -1.52 3.93 -12.52
CA ARG A 40 -0.91 4.39 -13.76
C ARG A 40 0.52 4.87 -13.56
N ILE A 41 0.84 5.52 -12.44
CA ILE A 41 2.22 5.91 -12.11
C ILE A 41 3.11 4.69 -11.94
N LEU A 42 2.71 3.72 -11.12
CA LEU A 42 3.49 2.51 -10.89
C LEU A 42 3.65 1.68 -12.16
N PHE A 43 2.58 1.53 -12.94
CA PHE A 43 2.62 0.84 -14.22
C PHE A 43 3.53 1.55 -15.23
N GLY A 44 3.43 2.87 -15.36
CA GLY A 44 4.29 3.66 -16.25
C GLY A 44 5.76 3.59 -15.84
N MET A 45 6.08 3.60 -14.55
CA MET A 45 7.44 3.40 -14.06
C MET A 45 7.97 2.00 -14.40
N ASN A 46 7.12 0.98 -14.32
CA ASN A 46 7.47 -0.39 -14.71
C ASN A 46 7.75 -0.49 -16.22
N GLU A 47 6.90 0.10 -17.06
CA GLU A 47 7.10 0.15 -18.52
C GLU A 47 8.38 0.88 -18.92
N LEU A 48 8.78 1.90 -18.18
CA LEU A 48 10.07 2.58 -18.35
C LEU A 48 11.27 1.74 -17.88
N GLY A 49 11.06 0.58 -17.32
CA GLY A 49 12.10 -0.22 -16.67
C GLY A 49 12.77 0.52 -15.51
N ASN A 50 12.01 1.36 -14.79
CA ASN A 50 12.50 2.20 -13.70
C ASN A 50 12.41 1.47 -12.35
N THR A 51 13.02 0.31 -12.28
CA THR A 51 13.04 -0.59 -11.13
C THR A 51 14.07 -0.17 -10.08
N SER A 52 13.98 -0.74 -8.89
CA SER A 52 14.82 -0.38 -7.73
C SER A 52 16.32 -0.66 -7.91
N ASP A 53 16.67 -1.57 -8.84
CA ASP A 53 18.03 -1.93 -9.21
C ASP A 53 18.65 -1.03 -10.30
N LYS A 54 17.84 -0.16 -10.89
CA LYS A 54 18.25 0.76 -11.97
C LYS A 54 18.53 2.16 -11.44
N PRO A 55 19.28 2.98 -12.20
CA PRO A 55 19.45 4.38 -11.85
C PRO A 55 18.14 5.14 -11.77
N TYR A 56 18.10 6.15 -10.90
CA TYR A 56 16.97 7.07 -10.83
C TYR A 56 16.69 7.75 -12.17
N LYS A 57 15.43 8.04 -12.44
CA LYS A 57 15.00 8.85 -13.58
C LYS A 57 14.42 10.18 -13.09
N LYS A 58 14.58 11.24 -13.89
CA LYS A 58 13.94 12.53 -13.59
C LYS A 58 12.43 12.36 -13.42
N SER A 59 11.88 12.96 -12.37
CA SER A 59 10.44 12.91 -12.11
C SER A 59 9.63 13.45 -13.29
N ALA A 60 10.13 14.48 -13.96
CA ALA A 60 9.50 15.03 -15.17
C ALA A 60 9.37 13.99 -16.31
N ARG A 61 10.31 13.06 -16.44
CA ARG A 61 10.23 11.98 -17.44
C ARG A 61 9.14 10.98 -17.08
N ILE A 62 9.03 10.62 -15.81
CA ILE A 62 8.00 9.69 -15.32
C ILE A 62 6.61 10.31 -15.50
N VAL A 63 6.45 11.57 -15.07
CA VAL A 63 5.21 12.31 -15.21
C VAL A 63 4.80 12.42 -16.68
N GLY A 64 5.74 12.78 -17.56
CA GLY A 64 5.48 12.89 -19.00
C GLY A 64 5.04 11.57 -19.64
N GLU A 65 5.65 10.46 -19.23
CA GLU A 65 5.26 9.11 -19.70
C GLU A 65 3.84 8.76 -19.30
N VAL A 66 3.48 9.00 -18.03
CA VAL A 66 2.14 8.71 -17.51
C VAL A 66 1.08 9.59 -18.16
N LEU A 67 1.35 10.88 -18.31
CA LEU A 67 0.44 11.82 -18.95
C LEU A 67 0.19 11.48 -20.42
N GLY A 68 1.27 11.22 -21.14
CA GLY A 68 1.20 10.97 -22.59
C GLY A 68 0.52 9.65 -22.93
N LYS A 69 0.56 8.66 -22.05
CA LYS A 69 0.07 7.31 -22.36
C LYS A 69 -1.20 6.90 -21.62
N TYR A 70 -1.38 7.33 -20.37
CA TYR A 70 -2.41 6.72 -19.50
C TYR A 70 -3.32 7.71 -18.78
N HIS A 71 -2.83 8.91 -18.42
CA HIS A 71 -3.55 9.81 -17.51
C HIS A 71 -3.68 11.22 -18.06
N PRO A 72 -4.72 11.53 -18.88
CA PRO A 72 -4.87 12.80 -19.58
C PRO A 72 -5.41 13.92 -18.66
N HIS A 73 -4.64 14.25 -17.60
CA HIS A 73 -4.97 15.29 -16.63
C HIS A 73 -3.77 16.21 -16.40
N GLY A 74 -3.85 17.11 -15.41
CA GLY A 74 -2.76 18.04 -15.12
C GLY A 74 -1.49 17.34 -14.62
N ASP A 75 -0.33 17.79 -15.06
CA ASP A 75 0.98 17.28 -14.67
C ASP A 75 1.24 17.36 -13.16
N SER A 76 0.81 18.46 -12.54
CA SER A 76 0.94 18.66 -11.10
C SER A 76 0.19 17.58 -10.30
N SER A 77 -0.97 17.14 -10.75
CA SER A 77 -1.75 16.09 -10.06
C SER A 77 -1.00 14.76 -10.05
N VAL A 78 -0.37 14.39 -11.17
CA VAL A 78 0.43 13.17 -11.29
C VAL A 78 1.70 13.29 -10.45
N TYR A 79 2.39 14.43 -10.53
CA TYR A 79 3.61 14.67 -9.77
C TYR A 79 3.39 14.60 -8.26
N PHE A 80 2.37 15.31 -7.73
CA PHE A 80 2.08 15.28 -6.30
C PHE A 80 1.60 13.89 -5.81
N ALA A 81 0.88 13.15 -6.63
CA ALA A 81 0.54 11.77 -6.31
C ALA A 81 1.79 10.88 -6.20
N MET A 82 2.74 11.02 -7.13
CA MET A 82 4.02 10.33 -7.07
C MET A 82 4.86 10.75 -5.86
N VAL A 83 4.93 12.05 -5.58
CA VAL A 83 5.64 12.60 -4.43
C VAL A 83 5.12 12.02 -3.12
N ARG A 84 3.79 11.96 -2.95
CA ARG A 84 3.19 11.38 -1.75
C ARG A 84 3.59 9.92 -1.55
N MET A 85 3.70 9.14 -2.62
CA MET A 85 4.13 7.73 -2.54
C MET A 85 5.60 7.56 -2.13
N ALA A 86 6.41 8.63 -2.16
CA ALA A 86 7.80 8.64 -1.70
C ALA A 86 7.97 9.17 -0.26
N GLN A 87 6.94 9.81 0.30
CA GLN A 87 7.02 10.46 1.61
C GLN A 87 6.87 9.44 2.75
N THR A 88 7.88 9.33 3.60
CA THR A 88 7.91 8.38 4.73
C THR A 88 6.96 8.74 5.87
N TRP A 89 6.51 10.00 5.95
CA TRP A 89 5.51 10.45 6.91
C TRP A 89 4.07 10.39 6.39
N SER A 90 3.89 10.16 5.09
CA SER A 90 2.58 10.00 4.43
C SER A 90 2.21 8.54 4.19
N MET A 91 3.21 7.72 3.86
CA MET A 91 3.06 6.30 3.52
C MET A 91 3.74 5.45 4.61
N ARG A 92 3.02 4.47 5.13
CA ARG A 92 3.62 3.51 6.08
C ARG A 92 4.70 2.66 5.39
N TYR A 93 4.47 2.32 4.13
CA TYR A 93 5.39 1.63 3.24
C TYR A 93 5.48 2.37 1.91
N PRO A 94 6.47 3.25 1.73
CA PRO A 94 6.64 4.02 0.50
C PRO A 94 6.80 3.12 -0.73
N LEU A 95 6.15 3.50 -1.82
CA LEU A 95 6.15 2.77 -3.09
C LEU A 95 7.09 3.39 -4.12
N VAL A 96 7.49 4.62 -3.92
CA VAL A 96 8.45 5.35 -4.75
C VAL A 96 9.69 5.62 -3.92
N ASP A 97 10.85 5.30 -4.48
CA ASP A 97 12.16 5.67 -3.95
C ASP A 97 12.58 6.98 -4.62
N GLY A 98 12.56 8.06 -3.85
CA GLY A 98 12.81 9.42 -4.33
C GLY A 98 14.19 9.92 -3.94
N GLN A 99 14.80 10.70 -4.83
CA GLN A 99 16.05 11.41 -4.60
C GLN A 99 15.86 12.91 -4.84
N GLY A 100 16.20 13.72 -3.84
CA GLY A 100 16.02 15.15 -3.86
C GLY A 100 15.02 15.62 -2.81
N ASN A 101 14.47 16.82 -2.99
CA ASN A 101 13.49 17.39 -2.07
C ASN A 101 12.06 16.97 -2.43
N PHE A 102 11.50 16.06 -1.65
CA PHE A 102 10.10 15.58 -1.75
C PHE A 102 9.18 16.21 -0.70
N GLY A 103 9.58 17.35 -0.13
CA GLY A 103 8.84 18.01 0.94
C GLY A 103 9.31 17.61 2.33
N SER A 104 8.61 18.06 3.36
CA SER A 104 8.91 17.75 4.76
C SER A 104 7.65 17.61 5.60
N VAL A 105 7.79 17.12 6.82
CA VAL A 105 6.73 17.08 7.83
C VAL A 105 6.26 18.47 8.28
N ASP A 106 7.05 19.50 7.98
CA ASP A 106 6.72 20.92 8.21
C ASP A 106 5.80 21.51 7.14
N GLY A 107 5.40 20.71 6.16
CA GLY A 107 4.53 21.15 5.07
C GLY A 107 5.26 21.85 3.92
N ASP A 108 6.59 21.75 3.87
CA ASP A 108 7.34 22.27 2.74
C ASP A 108 6.94 21.59 1.45
N SER A 109 6.81 22.37 0.39
CA SER A 109 6.52 21.87 -0.93
C SER A 109 7.72 21.10 -1.51
N PRO A 110 7.49 20.03 -2.28
CA PRO A 110 8.55 19.37 -3.02
C PRO A 110 9.16 20.32 -4.05
N ALA A 111 10.41 20.07 -4.41
CA ALA A 111 11.03 20.77 -5.53
C ALA A 111 10.30 20.45 -6.84
N ALA A 112 10.41 21.33 -7.83
CA ALA A 112 9.82 21.09 -9.14
C ALA A 112 10.32 19.77 -9.75
N MET A 113 9.48 19.08 -10.54
CA MET A 113 9.75 17.75 -11.09
C MET A 113 11.00 17.64 -11.96
N ARG A 114 11.54 18.76 -12.45
CA ARG A 114 12.80 18.80 -13.19
C ARG A 114 14.04 18.60 -12.30
N TYR A 115 13.90 18.82 -10.99
CA TYR A 115 15.02 18.69 -10.03
C TYR A 115 15.02 17.36 -9.29
N THR A 116 13.88 16.77 -9.08
CA THR A 116 13.75 15.51 -8.35
C THR A 116 13.91 14.30 -9.26
N GLU A 117 14.31 13.19 -8.67
CA GLU A 117 14.48 11.91 -9.34
C GLU A 117 13.77 10.81 -8.56
N ALA A 118 13.28 9.80 -9.25
CA ALA A 118 12.55 8.70 -8.63
C ALA A 118 12.77 7.38 -9.35
N ARG A 119 12.47 6.30 -8.62
CA ARG A 119 12.36 4.92 -9.14
C ARG A 119 11.38 4.14 -8.27
N LEU A 120 10.98 2.96 -8.72
CA LEU A 120 10.16 2.07 -7.90
C LEU A 120 10.92 1.62 -6.65
N SER A 121 10.23 1.56 -5.52
CA SER A 121 10.75 0.87 -4.34
C SER A 121 10.72 -0.65 -4.55
N LYS A 122 11.50 -1.39 -3.78
CA LYS A 122 11.46 -2.87 -3.82
C LYS A 122 10.07 -3.44 -3.51
N LEU A 123 9.33 -2.80 -2.60
CA LEU A 123 7.97 -3.20 -2.28
C LEU A 123 7.00 -2.94 -3.44
N ALA A 124 7.17 -1.84 -4.17
CA ALA A 124 6.34 -1.53 -5.33
C ALA A 124 6.52 -2.54 -6.46
N GLU A 125 7.70 -3.14 -6.60
CA GLU A 125 7.93 -4.24 -7.56
C GLU A 125 7.10 -5.47 -7.23
N GLU A 126 6.83 -5.74 -5.95
CA GLU A 126 5.91 -6.82 -5.53
C GLU A 126 4.43 -6.51 -5.83
N MET A 127 4.07 -5.24 -6.00
CA MET A 127 2.73 -4.84 -6.48
C MET A 127 2.54 -5.15 -7.97
N LEU A 128 3.61 -5.13 -8.75
CA LEU A 128 3.65 -5.29 -10.21
C LEU A 128 4.09 -6.68 -10.64
N ARG A 129 4.50 -7.52 -9.71
CA ARG A 129 5.07 -8.84 -10.01
C ARG A 129 4.07 -9.70 -10.76
N ASP A 130 4.57 -10.40 -11.79
CA ASP A 130 3.77 -11.26 -12.66
C ASP A 130 2.68 -10.54 -13.49
N ILE A 131 2.75 -9.22 -13.67
CA ILE A 131 1.80 -8.46 -14.48
C ILE A 131 1.80 -8.87 -15.96
N ASP A 132 2.91 -9.41 -16.45
CA ASP A 132 3.12 -9.91 -17.79
C ASP A 132 2.63 -11.36 -18.02
N LYS A 133 2.13 -12.01 -16.97
CA LYS A 133 1.66 -13.41 -16.99
C LYS A 133 0.14 -13.55 -17.05
N ASP A 134 -0.53 -12.61 -17.65
CA ASP A 134 -2.00 -12.62 -17.83
C ASP A 134 -2.80 -12.72 -16.51
N THR A 135 -2.21 -12.19 -15.44
CA THR A 135 -2.74 -12.29 -14.07
C THR A 135 -3.91 -11.34 -13.78
N VAL A 136 -4.02 -10.25 -14.52
CA VAL A 136 -5.05 -9.21 -14.38
C VAL A 136 -5.59 -8.80 -15.74
N ASP A 137 -6.78 -8.19 -15.72
CA ASP A 137 -7.40 -7.66 -16.91
C ASP A 137 -6.78 -6.33 -17.31
N PHE A 138 -6.68 -6.11 -18.62
CA PHE A 138 -6.24 -4.87 -19.23
C PHE A 138 -7.40 -4.23 -19.98
N GLN A 139 -7.43 -2.92 -19.96
CA GLN A 139 -8.37 -2.09 -20.72
C GLN A 139 -7.59 -1.16 -21.66
N LEU A 140 -8.27 -0.62 -22.65
CA LEU A 140 -7.70 0.42 -23.50
C LEU A 140 -7.50 1.71 -22.71
N ASN A 141 -6.44 2.44 -23.03
CA ASN A 141 -6.20 3.76 -22.48
C ASN A 141 -7.18 4.80 -23.09
N PHE A 142 -7.02 6.09 -22.76
CA PHE A 142 -7.93 7.16 -23.15
C PHE A 142 -8.05 7.41 -24.67
N ASP A 143 -7.04 7.02 -25.46
CA ASP A 143 -7.00 7.22 -26.92
C ASP A 143 -7.05 5.90 -27.71
N ASP A 144 -7.33 4.78 -27.04
CA ASP A 144 -7.42 3.44 -27.58
C ASP A 144 -6.14 2.90 -28.27
N THR A 145 -4.99 3.56 -28.03
CA THR A 145 -3.72 3.16 -28.66
C THR A 145 -2.94 2.15 -27.87
N LEU A 146 -3.09 2.14 -26.54
CA LEU A 146 -2.36 1.29 -25.60
C LEU A 146 -3.32 0.62 -24.63
N LYS A 147 -2.78 -0.36 -23.89
CA LYS A 147 -3.50 -1.03 -22.82
C LYS A 147 -2.91 -0.70 -21.47
N GLU A 148 -3.76 -0.54 -20.49
CA GLU A 148 -3.40 -0.34 -19.08
C GLU A 148 -4.10 -1.37 -18.20
N PRO A 149 -3.50 -1.79 -17.06
CA PRO A 149 -4.14 -2.74 -16.17
C PRO A 149 -5.31 -2.11 -15.44
N THR A 150 -6.40 -2.85 -15.27
CA THR A 150 -7.55 -2.43 -14.48
C THR A 150 -7.30 -2.52 -12.98
N VAL A 151 -6.39 -3.41 -12.58
CA VAL A 151 -5.95 -3.68 -11.21
C VAL A 151 -4.53 -4.22 -11.26
N LEU A 152 -3.73 -4.02 -10.21
CA LEU A 152 -2.39 -4.62 -10.13
C LEU A 152 -2.44 -6.00 -9.45
N PRO A 153 -1.58 -6.95 -9.88
CA PRO A 153 -1.49 -8.29 -9.29
C PRO A 153 -0.72 -8.27 -7.98
N THR A 154 -1.09 -7.40 -7.06
CA THR A 154 -0.33 -7.13 -5.83
C THR A 154 -0.18 -8.35 -4.94
N ARG A 155 1.04 -8.62 -4.47
CA ARG A 155 1.34 -9.60 -3.41
C ARG A 155 1.24 -9.02 -2.00
N VAL A 156 0.99 -7.72 -1.91
CA VAL A 156 0.92 -6.96 -0.65
C VAL A 156 -0.49 -6.43 -0.46
N PRO A 157 -1.09 -6.54 0.73
CA PRO A 157 -2.42 -6.01 1.04
C PRO A 157 -2.37 -4.47 1.18
N ASN A 158 -2.11 -3.78 0.06
CA ASN A 158 -1.78 -2.37 0.01
C ASN A 158 -2.86 -1.47 0.63
N LEU A 159 -4.14 -1.77 0.41
CA LEU A 159 -5.22 -0.95 0.96
C LEU A 159 -5.18 -0.87 2.48
N LEU A 160 -4.88 -1.98 3.16
CA LEU A 160 -4.73 -2.03 4.61
C LEU A 160 -3.41 -1.40 5.07
N VAL A 161 -2.28 -1.75 4.44
CA VAL A 161 -0.98 -1.32 4.96
C VAL A 161 -0.68 0.16 4.71
N ASN A 162 -1.10 0.70 3.57
CA ASN A 162 -0.90 2.11 3.22
C ASN A 162 -2.15 2.98 3.38
N GLY A 163 -3.32 2.36 3.55
CA GLY A 163 -4.57 3.10 3.67
C GLY A 163 -4.89 3.94 2.43
N GLY A 164 -5.68 4.95 2.62
CA GLY A 164 -6.04 5.90 1.58
C GLY A 164 -7.09 6.89 2.02
N SER A 165 -7.09 8.06 1.40
CA SER A 165 -8.12 9.08 1.62
C SER A 165 -8.61 9.62 0.29
N GLY A 166 -9.88 9.97 0.19
CA GLY A 166 -10.44 10.54 -1.02
C GLY A 166 -11.83 11.13 -0.79
N ILE A 167 -12.11 12.21 -1.48
CA ILE A 167 -13.40 12.89 -1.44
C ILE A 167 -14.06 12.70 -2.80
N ALA A 168 -15.17 11.97 -2.80
CA ALA A 168 -16.02 11.79 -3.97
C ALA A 168 -17.31 12.61 -3.84
N VAL A 169 -18.21 12.48 -4.81
CA VAL A 169 -19.51 13.12 -4.73
C VAL A 169 -20.43 12.31 -3.81
N GLY A 170 -20.90 12.92 -2.74
CA GLY A 170 -21.83 12.31 -1.78
C GLY A 170 -21.18 11.30 -0.82
N MET A 171 -19.87 11.03 -0.93
CA MET A 171 -19.15 10.12 -0.03
C MET A 171 -17.66 10.46 0.04
N ALA A 172 -17.01 10.01 1.11
CA ALA A 172 -15.57 10.12 1.27
C ALA A 172 -15.01 8.83 1.85
N THR A 173 -13.76 8.53 1.54
CA THR A 173 -13.01 7.43 2.16
C THR A 173 -11.87 8.00 2.98
N ASN A 174 -11.60 7.39 4.13
CA ASN A 174 -10.46 7.71 4.98
C ASN A 174 -10.03 6.44 5.72
N MET A 175 -9.05 5.76 5.15
CA MET A 175 -8.60 4.46 5.63
C MET A 175 -7.23 4.61 6.28
N PRO A 176 -7.07 4.13 7.52
CA PRO A 176 -5.78 4.20 8.22
C PRO A 176 -4.79 3.19 7.67
N THR A 177 -3.51 3.45 7.93
CA THR A 177 -2.41 2.54 7.65
C THR A 177 -2.29 1.45 8.71
N HIS A 178 -1.68 0.31 8.37
CA HIS A 178 -1.48 -0.82 9.30
C HIS A 178 -0.08 -1.40 9.16
N ASN A 179 0.35 -2.15 10.16
CA ASN A 179 1.61 -2.88 10.14
C ASN A 179 1.52 -4.08 9.18
N LEU A 180 2.52 -4.21 8.29
CA LEU A 180 2.53 -5.25 7.26
C LEU A 180 2.54 -6.65 7.86
N SER A 181 3.38 -6.90 8.87
CA SER A 181 3.48 -8.21 9.51
C SER A 181 2.16 -8.62 10.15
N GLU A 182 1.49 -7.71 10.85
CA GLU A 182 0.17 -7.96 11.46
C GLU A 182 -0.91 -8.27 10.41
N VAL A 183 -0.95 -7.50 9.32
CA VAL A 183 -1.94 -7.73 8.26
C VAL A 183 -1.70 -9.04 7.54
N LEU A 184 -0.44 -9.40 7.27
CA LEU A 184 -0.10 -10.68 6.65
C LEU A 184 -0.43 -11.85 7.57
N ASP A 185 -0.18 -11.75 8.88
CA ASP A 185 -0.59 -12.75 9.85
C ASP A 185 -2.12 -12.91 9.90
N GLY A 186 -2.86 -11.80 9.81
CA GLY A 186 -4.31 -11.83 9.68
C GLY A 186 -4.80 -12.51 8.41
N CYS A 187 -4.16 -12.25 7.26
CA CYS A 187 -4.46 -12.93 6.00
C CYS A 187 -4.19 -14.45 6.09
N ILE A 188 -3.07 -14.84 6.70
CA ILE A 188 -2.71 -16.25 6.91
C ILE A 188 -3.74 -16.93 7.83
N ALA A 189 -4.13 -16.28 8.92
CA ALA A 189 -5.16 -16.79 9.82
C ALA A 189 -6.51 -16.97 9.10
N TYR A 190 -6.88 -16.04 8.22
CA TYR A 190 -8.07 -16.14 7.39
C TYR A 190 -8.01 -17.36 6.45
N ILE A 191 -6.86 -17.59 5.81
CA ILE A 191 -6.63 -18.75 4.94
C ILE A 191 -6.70 -20.04 5.74
N ASP A 192 -6.02 -20.14 6.88
CA ASP A 192 -5.98 -21.33 7.72
C ASP A 192 -7.37 -21.70 8.28
N ALA A 193 -8.19 -20.70 8.57
CA ALA A 193 -9.57 -20.87 8.99
C ALA A 193 -10.55 -21.10 7.81
N LYS A 194 -10.05 -21.17 6.57
CA LYS A 194 -10.88 -21.29 5.35
C LYS A 194 -12.01 -20.26 5.26
N GLY A 195 -11.73 -19.04 5.74
CA GLY A 195 -12.68 -17.93 5.79
C GLY A 195 -13.64 -17.95 6.99
N ASP A 196 -13.61 -18.98 7.81
CA ASP A 196 -14.46 -19.10 9.02
C ASP A 196 -13.75 -18.48 10.24
N ILE A 197 -13.47 -17.18 10.15
CA ILE A 197 -12.92 -16.38 11.24
C ILE A 197 -13.66 -15.03 11.27
N GLU A 198 -14.11 -14.64 12.44
CA GLU A 198 -14.80 -13.37 12.62
C GLU A 198 -13.81 -12.22 12.88
N VAL A 199 -14.30 -10.98 12.84
CA VAL A 199 -13.48 -9.77 13.04
C VAL A 199 -12.70 -9.84 14.35
N GLU A 200 -13.32 -10.29 15.44
CA GLU A 200 -12.66 -10.42 16.75
C GLU A 200 -11.47 -11.39 16.71
N GLY A 201 -11.58 -12.48 15.95
CA GLY A 201 -10.46 -13.40 15.73
C GLY A 201 -9.32 -12.77 14.94
N LEU A 202 -9.63 -11.96 13.94
CA LEU A 202 -8.64 -11.22 13.15
C LEU A 202 -7.94 -10.14 13.98
N MET A 203 -8.64 -9.52 14.93
CA MET A 203 -8.08 -8.52 15.84
C MET A 203 -7.00 -9.07 16.78
N GLN A 204 -6.90 -10.38 16.94
CA GLN A 204 -5.79 -11.00 17.67
C GLN A 204 -4.46 -10.86 16.92
N TYR A 205 -4.50 -10.77 15.60
CA TYR A 205 -3.34 -10.60 14.73
C TYR A 205 -3.14 -9.13 14.34
N ILE A 206 -4.22 -8.44 13.95
CA ILE A 206 -4.21 -7.03 13.56
C ILE A 206 -4.76 -6.23 14.74
N LYS A 207 -3.85 -5.73 15.58
CA LYS A 207 -4.24 -5.12 16.86
C LYS A 207 -4.91 -3.77 16.70
N ALA A 208 -4.37 -2.92 15.84
CA ALA A 208 -4.85 -1.56 15.58
C ALA A 208 -4.16 -0.99 14.33
N PRO A 209 -4.61 0.16 13.81
CA PRO A 209 -3.85 0.93 12.83
C PRO A 209 -2.42 1.22 13.30
N ASP A 210 -1.50 1.35 12.35
CA ASP A 210 -0.09 1.65 12.57
C ASP A 210 0.33 2.78 11.63
N PHE A 211 0.53 3.97 12.19
CA PHE A 211 0.76 5.18 11.41
C PHE A 211 2.24 5.40 11.13
N PRO A 212 2.59 5.99 9.96
CA PRO A 212 3.99 6.24 9.59
C PRO A 212 4.72 7.16 10.56
N THR A 213 4.00 8.07 11.21
CA THR A 213 4.53 9.05 12.17
C THR A 213 4.59 8.54 13.61
N GLY A 214 4.23 7.27 13.85
CA GLY A 214 4.19 6.71 15.20
C GLY A 214 3.01 7.21 16.01
N ALA A 215 3.28 7.94 17.09
CA ALA A 215 2.30 8.40 18.07
C ALA A 215 1.63 7.25 18.86
N THR A 216 0.64 7.58 19.66
CA THR A 216 -0.07 6.62 20.51
C THR A 216 -1.57 6.65 20.23
N ILE A 217 -2.16 5.50 19.98
CA ILE A 217 -3.62 5.33 19.96
C ILE A 217 -4.10 5.33 21.41
N TYR A 218 -4.99 6.25 21.74
CA TYR A 218 -5.51 6.43 23.09
C TYR A 218 -6.96 6.00 23.18
N GLY A 219 -7.20 4.87 23.84
CA GLY A 219 -8.49 4.20 23.87
C GLY A 219 -8.74 3.28 22.68
N TYR A 220 -9.36 2.15 22.93
CA TYR A 220 -9.51 1.07 21.93
C TYR A 220 -10.89 0.98 21.28
N ALA A 221 -11.90 1.65 21.85
CA ALA A 221 -13.28 1.59 21.37
C ALA A 221 -13.40 1.99 19.89
N GLY A 222 -12.78 3.11 19.51
CA GLY A 222 -12.81 3.59 18.13
C GLY A 222 -12.12 2.65 17.13
N VAL A 223 -11.09 1.90 17.57
CA VAL A 223 -10.44 0.86 16.75
C VAL A 223 -11.39 -0.31 16.54
N LYS A 224 -12.03 -0.77 17.62
CA LYS A 224 -13.00 -1.86 17.57
C LYS A 224 -14.16 -1.52 16.63
N ASP A 225 -14.76 -0.34 16.79
CA ASP A 225 -15.83 0.13 15.92
C ASP A 225 -15.40 0.17 14.45
N ALA A 226 -14.19 0.68 14.16
CA ALA A 226 -13.64 0.74 12.81
C ALA A 226 -13.47 -0.64 12.18
N PHE A 227 -12.99 -1.61 12.95
CA PHE A 227 -12.79 -2.97 12.46
C PHE A 227 -14.09 -3.75 12.26
N GLU A 228 -15.07 -3.58 13.14
CA GLU A 228 -16.35 -4.27 13.07
C GLU A 228 -17.30 -3.65 12.03
N THR A 229 -17.33 -2.33 11.93
CA THR A 229 -18.33 -1.62 11.10
C THR A 229 -17.76 -0.91 9.88
N GLY A 230 -16.45 -0.76 9.80
CA GLY A 230 -15.78 0.08 8.78
C GLY A 230 -15.80 1.58 9.10
N ARG A 231 -16.34 1.98 10.25
CA ARG A 231 -16.37 3.37 10.74
C ARG A 231 -15.98 3.43 12.20
N GLY A 232 -15.15 4.40 12.54
CA GLY A 232 -14.75 4.62 13.93
C GLY A 232 -13.97 5.90 14.08
N ARG A 233 -13.85 6.37 15.31
CA ARG A 233 -13.04 7.55 15.64
C ARG A 233 -11.89 7.13 16.54
N ILE A 234 -10.68 7.20 16.01
CA ILE A 234 -9.45 6.84 16.71
C ILE A 234 -8.80 8.10 17.24
N ILE A 235 -8.48 8.12 18.52
CA ILE A 235 -7.76 9.24 19.15
C ILE A 235 -6.28 8.95 19.09
N LEU A 236 -5.52 9.89 18.53
CA LEU A 236 -4.05 9.83 18.43
C LEU A 236 -3.45 10.91 19.32
N ARG A 237 -2.51 10.52 20.16
CA ARG A 237 -1.68 11.44 20.95
C ARG A 237 -0.24 11.38 20.49
N GLY A 238 0.39 12.55 20.32
CA GLY A 238 1.82 12.63 20.13
C GLY A 238 2.59 12.06 21.32
N LYS A 239 3.77 11.50 21.09
CA LYS A 239 4.65 11.08 22.19
C LYS A 239 5.37 12.27 22.77
N ALA A 240 5.23 12.44 24.08
CA ALA A 240 5.87 13.49 24.82
C ALA A 240 6.42 12.94 26.13
N GLU A 241 7.63 13.35 26.48
CA GLU A 241 8.31 12.99 27.71
C GLU A 241 8.67 14.27 28.49
N ILE A 242 8.68 14.19 29.80
CA ILE A 242 9.08 15.29 30.68
C ILE A 242 10.52 15.04 31.11
N GLU A 243 11.42 15.90 30.67
CA GLU A 243 12.82 15.91 31.08
C GLU A 243 13.05 16.99 32.14
N VAL A 244 13.85 16.68 33.16
CA VAL A 244 14.26 17.63 34.20
C VAL A 244 15.76 17.90 34.07
N GLU A 245 16.11 19.11 33.68
CA GLU A 245 17.49 19.54 33.55
C GLU A 245 17.73 20.80 34.40
N ASN A 246 18.72 20.76 35.30
CA ASN A 246 19.09 21.90 36.16
C ASN A 246 17.89 22.52 36.91
N ASN A 247 17.00 21.70 37.43
CA ASN A 247 15.77 22.13 38.10
C ASN A 247 14.78 22.88 37.20
N HIS A 248 14.87 22.68 35.89
CA HIS A 248 13.91 23.12 34.89
C HIS A 248 13.26 21.91 34.23
N GLU A 249 11.94 21.96 34.15
CA GLU A 249 11.18 20.94 33.43
C GLU A 249 10.99 21.35 31.98
N LYS A 250 11.18 20.39 31.07
CA LYS A 250 10.95 20.54 29.65
C LYS A 250 10.05 19.41 29.17
N ILE A 251 9.11 19.74 28.30
CA ILE A 251 8.30 18.74 27.60
C ILE A 251 8.95 18.52 26.24
N ILE A 252 9.41 17.30 25.98
CA ILE A 252 10.04 16.90 24.74
C ILE A 252 9.05 16.10 23.92
N ILE A 253 8.65 16.62 22.77
CA ILE A 253 7.74 15.95 21.86
C ILE A 253 8.57 15.30 20.75
N THR A 254 8.53 13.97 20.65
CA THR A 254 9.31 13.17 19.69
C THR A 254 8.47 12.63 18.54
N GLU A 255 7.18 12.51 18.72
CA GLU A 255 6.25 12.07 17.67
C GLU A 255 4.96 12.89 17.71
N ILE A 256 4.43 13.23 16.56
CA ILE A 256 3.16 13.95 16.41
C ILE A 256 2.12 13.05 15.73
N PRO A 257 0.83 13.29 15.92
CA PRO A 257 -0.22 12.52 15.27
C PRO A 257 -0.13 12.57 13.75
N TYR A 258 -0.60 11.51 13.11
CA TYR A 258 -0.64 11.39 11.65
C TYR A 258 -1.41 12.54 11.00
N LEU A 259 -0.89 13.08 9.90
CA LEU A 259 -1.40 14.23 9.14
C LEU A 259 -1.29 15.58 9.84
N VAL A 260 -0.64 15.67 10.98
CA VAL A 260 -0.37 16.95 11.66
C VAL A 260 0.90 17.58 11.07
N ASN A 261 0.82 18.87 10.76
CA ASN A 261 1.96 19.66 10.32
C ASN A 261 2.74 20.13 11.55
N LYS A 262 4.05 19.83 11.62
CA LYS A 262 4.90 20.15 12.76
C LYS A 262 5.06 21.67 12.95
N ALA A 263 5.35 22.40 11.90
CA ALA A 263 5.57 23.84 11.96
C ALA A 263 4.30 24.59 12.38
N GLU A 264 3.12 24.18 11.86
CA GLU A 264 1.83 24.75 12.26
C GLU A 264 1.50 24.44 13.73
N LEU A 265 1.82 23.23 14.20
CA LEU A 265 1.64 22.85 15.59
C LEU A 265 2.46 23.74 16.53
N ILE A 266 3.74 23.93 16.23
CA ILE A 266 4.66 24.78 17.01
C ILE A 266 4.14 26.23 17.05
N LYS A 267 3.78 26.77 15.88
CA LYS A 267 3.21 28.10 15.75
C LYS A 267 1.93 28.26 16.59
N TYR A 268 1.03 27.29 16.49
CA TYR A 268 -0.22 27.34 17.24
C TYR A 268 -0.01 27.26 18.75
N ILE A 269 0.97 26.48 19.23
CA ILE A 269 1.34 26.47 20.65
C ILE A 269 1.82 27.86 21.07
N ALA A 270 2.70 28.50 20.30
CA ALA A 270 3.19 29.83 20.57
C ALA A 270 2.05 30.87 20.59
N ASP A 271 1.10 30.78 19.67
CA ASP A 271 -0.07 31.66 19.61
C ASP A 271 -0.94 31.51 20.89
N LEU A 272 -1.18 30.27 21.34
CA LEU A 272 -1.94 30.01 22.58
C LEU A 272 -1.25 30.57 23.84
N VAL A 273 0.09 30.57 23.87
CA VAL A 273 0.87 31.19 24.96
C VAL A 273 0.72 32.70 24.92
N ASN A 274 0.84 33.31 23.75
CA ASN A 274 0.70 34.77 23.56
C ASN A 274 -0.72 35.23 23.90
N GLU A 275 -1.74 34.46 23.57
CA GLU A 275 -3.15 34.71 23.90
C GLU A 275 -3.50 34.43 25.39
N LYS A 276 -2.53 33.95 26.18
CA LYS A 276 -2.70 33.55 27.59
C LYS A 276 -3.76 32.44 27.80
N ARG A 277 -3.94 31.59 26.80
CA ARG A 277 -4.84 30.42 26.91
C ARG A 277 -4.13 29.22 27.51
N ILE A 278 -2.79 29.16 27.36
CA ILE A 278 -1.93 28.23 28.08
C ILE A 278 -0.91 29.05 28.87
N ASP A 279 -0.97 28.94 30.19
CA ASP A 279 0.05 29.44 31.08
C ASP A 279 1.09 28.37 31.40
N GLY A 280 2.27 28.77 31.84
CA GLY A 280 3.30 27.84 32.28
C GLY A 280 4.35 27.50 31.23
N ILE A 281 4.21 27.97 29.99
CA ILE A 281 5.24 27.80 28.94
C ILE A 281 6.06 29.08 28.87
N SER A 282 7.40 28.93 28.87
CA SER A 282 8.34 30.04 28.69
C SER A 282 8.84 30.16 27.25
N ASN A 283 9.07 29.03 26.57
CA ASN A 283 9.56 29.01 25.20
C ASN A 283 9.15 27.72 24.49
N VAL A 284 9.12 27.73 23.16
CA VAL A 284 8.90 26.56 22.31
C VAL A 284 9.93 26.59 21.18
N ASN A 285 10.77 25.56 21.10
CA ASN A 285 11.81 25.43 20.11
C ASN A 285 11.65 24.15 19.27
N ASP A 286 12.01 24.22 18.01
CA ASP A 286 12.19 23.05 17.16
C ASP A 286 13.68 22.70 17.10
N GLU A 287 14.04 21.60 17.73
CA GLU A 287 15.39 21.04 17.76
C GLU A 287 15.49 19.78 16.89
N SER A 288 14.53 19.56 15.99
CA SER A 288 14.53 18.40 15.10
C SER A 288 15.75 18.43 14.17
N ASP A 289 16.38 17.27 14.03
CA ASP A 289 17.54 17.08 13.18
C ASP A 289 17.48 15.73 12.44
N ARG A 290 18.62 15.27 11.91
CA ARG A 290 18.71 13.97 11.21
C ARG A 290 18.50 12.75 12.10
N SER A 291 18.62 12.90 13.42
CA SER A 291 18.38 11.82 14.40
C SER A 291 16.90 11.64 14.70
N GLY A 292 16.06 12.64 14.41
CA GLY A 292 14.64 12.54 14.61
C GLY A 292 13.97 13.88 14.94
N MET A 293 12.66 13.79 15.18
CA MET A 293 11.84 14.92 15.61
C MET A 293 12.09 15.21 17.09
N ARG A 294 12.30 16.47 17.42
CA ARG A 294 12.45 16.96 18.79
C ARG A 294 11.89 18.37 18.91
N ILE A 295 10.69 18.49 19.44
CA ILE A 295 10.08 19.79 19.79
C ILE A 295 10.24 19.94 21.29
N VAL A 296 10.86 21.04 21.73
CA VAL A 296 11.14 21.33 23.12
C VAL A 296 10.22 22.44 23.59
N VAL A 297 9.41 22.15 24.59
CA VAL A 297 8.55 23.12 25.28
C VAL A 297 9.13 23.37 26.67
N ASP A 298 9.72 24.52 26.88
CA ASP A 298 10.29 24.93 28.17
C ASP A 298 9.17 25.37 29.12
N VAL A 299 9.08 24.70 30.28
CA VAL A 299 8.07 24.99 31.31
C VAL A 299 8.61 25.99 32.29
N LYS A 300 7.78 26.97 32.73
CA LYS A 300 8.16 27.92 33.76
C LYS A 300 8.36 27.21 35.09
N ARG A 301 9.23 27.76 35.96
CA ARG A 301 9.59 27.15 37.25
C ARG A 301 8.43 26.99 38.22
N ASP A 302 7.42 27.85 38.12
CA ASP A 302 6.22 27.90 38.94
C ASP A 302 5.05 27.10 38.36
N ALA A 303 5.27 26.40 37.23
CA ALA A 303 4.26 25.63 36.54
C ALA A 303 4.54 24.13 36.65
N ASN A 304 3.46 23.34 36.63
CA ASN A 304 3.53 21.86 36.61
C ASN A 304 3.52 21.38 35.16
N SER A 305 4.54 20.68 34.76
CA SER A 305 4.70 20.16 33.40
C SER A 305 3.61 19.19 32.95
N SER A 306 3.11 18.35 33.87
CA SER A 306 2.01 17.43 33.57
C SER A 306 0.70 18.18 33.24
N VAL A 307 0.41 19.23 33.98
CA VAL A 307 -0.76 20.12 33.72
C VAL A 307 -0.61 20.81 32.38
N VAL A 308 0.59 21.34 32.09
CA VAL A 308 0.88 21.96 30.78
C VAL A 308 0.71 20.97 29.65
N LEU A 309 1.24 19.75 29.80
CA LEU A 309 1.10 18.68 28.79
C LEU A 309 -0.36 18.32 28.55
N ASN A 310 -1.16 18.17 29.60
CA ASN A 310 -2.59 17.91 29.48
C ASN A 310 -3.34 19.04 28.74
N LYS A 311 -2.96 20.29 29.00
CA LYS A 311 -3.50 21.44 28.24
C LYS A 311 -3.09 21.41 26.78
N LEU A 312 -1.85 21.00 26.46
CA LEU A 312 -1.40 20.82 25.08
C LEU A 312 -2.22 19.74 24.35
N TYR A 313 -2.48 18.60 24.98
CA TYR A 313 -3.36 17.57 24.40
C TYR A 313 -4.79 18.06 24.17
N LYS A 314 -5.34 18.85 25.08
CA LYS A 314 -6.73 19.34 24.97
C LYS A 314 -6.90 20.45 23.94
N LEU A 315 -5.93 21.36 23.83
CA LEU A 315 -6.07 22.60 23.09
C LEU A 315 -5.34 22.60 21.74
N THR A 316 -4.51 21.63 21.46
CA THR A 316 -3.70 21.59 20.23
C THR A 316 -3.86 20.28 19.46
N ALA A 317 -3.30 20.23 18.25
CA ALA A 317 -3.25 19.02 17.45
C ALA A 317 -2.24 17.96 17.94
N LEU A 318 -1.60 18.17 19.10
CA LEU A 318 -0.80 17.13 19.77
C LEU A 318 -1.67 15.92 20.16
N GLN A 319 -2.96 16.13 20.37
CA GLN A 319 -3.99 15.11 20.32
C GLN A 319 -4.93 15.41 19.17
N SER A 320 -5.11 14.48 18.28
CA SER A 320 -6.04 14.59 17.16
C SER A 320 -6.91 13.34 17.03
N SER A 321 -7.97 13.41 16.25
CA SER A 321 -8.80 12.25 15.97
C SER A 321 -8.72 11.88 14.50
N PHE A 322 -8.51 10.59 14.22
CA PHE A 322 -8.60 10.03 12.89
C PHE A 322 -9.97 9.37 12.72
N SER A 323 -10.80 9.95 11.86
CA SER A 323 -12.13 9.40 11.57
C SER A 323 -12.03 8.37 10.46
N VAL A 324 -12.15 7.09 10.83
CA VAL A 324 -12.12 5.98 9.89
C VAL A 324 -13.41 5.90 9.11
N ASN A 325 -13.31 5.75 7.80
CA ASN A 325 -14.42 5.48 6.90
C ASN A 325 -13.91 4.60 5.74
N ASN A 326 -14.06 3.30 5.88
CA ASN A 326 -13.49 2.30 4.97
C ASN A 326 -14.37 2.08 3.74
N ILE A 327 -14.45 3.09 2.87
CA ILE A 327 -15.17 2.97 1.60
C ILE A 327 -14.16 2.70 0.48
N ALA A 328 -14.37 1.59 -0.24
CA ALA A 328 -13.58 1.22 -1.42
C ALA A 328 -14.48 0.66 -2.51
N LEU A 329 -13.94 0.53 -3.73
CA LEU A 329 -14.65 -0.04 -4.85
C LEU A 329 -14.56 -1.58 -4.80
N VAL A 330 -15.73 -2.21 -4.77
CA VAL A 330 -15.89 -3.66 -4.92
C VAL A 330 -16.65 -3.90 -6.23
N ASN A 331 -16.00 -4.48 -7.21
CA ASN A 331 -16.57 -4.67 -8.55
C ASN A 331 -17.12 -3.35 -9.15
N GLY A 332 -16.35 -2.27 -9.03
CA GLY A 332 -16.72 -0.95 -9.54
C GLY A 332 -17.82 -0.22 -8.75
N ARG A 333 -18.25 -0.75 -7.61
CA ARG A 333 -19.28 -0.13 -6.75
C ARG A 333 -18.70 0.24 -5.39
N PRO A 334 -18.97 1.45 -4.87
CA PRO A 334 -18.52 1.84 -3.55
C PRO A 334 -19.24 1.03 -2.47
N ARG A 335 -18.48 0.49 -1.53
CA ARG A 335 -18.99 -0.23 -0.35
C ARG A 335 -18.23 0.17 0.89
N LEU A 336 -18.94 0.21 2.01
CA LEU A 336 -18.35 0.30 3.34
C LEU A 336 -17.93 -1.11 3.76
N LEU A 337 -16.67 -1.27 4.18
CA LEU A 337 -16.04 -2.55 4.42
C LEU A 337 -15.51 -2.63 5.85
N ASN A 338 -15.75 -3.74 6.51
CA ASN A 338 -15.12 -4.07 7.78
C ASN A 338 -13.75 -4.75 7.56
N LEU A 339 -13.05 -5.08 8.64
CA LEU A 339 -11.73 -5.71 8.55
C LEU A 339 -11.76 -7.05 7.83
N LYS A 340 -12.76 -7.89 8.10
CA LYS A 340 -12.93 -9.20 7.45
C LYS A 340 -13.16 -9.05 5.94
N ASP A 341 -13.99 -8.09 5.54
CA ASP A 341 -14.26 -7.83 4.12
C ASP A 341 -13.00 -7.41 3.35
N LEU A 342 -12.17 -6.57 3.97
CA LEU A 342 -10.91 -6.11 3.37
C LEU A 342 -9.91 -7.25 3.19
N ILE A 343 -9.75 -8.11 4.19
CA ILE A 343 -8.87 -9.28 4.12
C ILE A 343 -9.39 -10.28 3.11
N LYS A 344 -10.70 -10.57 3.15
CA LYS A 344 -11.36 -11.46 2.19
C LYS A 344 -11.10 -11.01 0.75
N ALA A 345 -11.36 -9.74 0.45
CA ALA A 345 -11.18 -9.21 -0.90
C ALA A 345 -9.72 -9.33 -1.38
N PHE A 346 -8.74 -9.09 -0.52
CA PHE A 346 -7.33 -9.28 -0.85
C PHE A 346 -6.98 -10.75 -1.10
N VAL A 347 -7.41 -11.66 -0.24
CA VAL A 347 -7.12 -13.10 -0.39
C VAL A 347 -7.79 -13.67 -1.65
N GLU A 348 -9.04 -13.29 -1.94
CA GLU A 348 -9.74 -13.68 -3.16
C GLU A 348 -9.00 -13.15 -4.41
N HIS A 349 -8.52 -11.91 -4.37
CA HIS A 349 -7.72 -11.35 -5.46
C HIS A 349 -6.39 -12.11 -5.66
N ARG A 350 -5.69 -12.45 -4.58
CA ARG A 350 -4.48 -13.29 -4.64
C ARG A 350 -4.78 -14.66 -5.21
N HIS A 351 -5.88 -15.27 -4.81
CA HIS A 351 -6.31 -16.55 -5.36
C HIS A 351 -6.49 -16.47 -6.88
N GLU A 352 -7.25 -15.47 -7.36
CA GLU A 352 -7.45 -15.25 -8.80
C GLU A 352 -6.12 -15.05 -9.55
N VAL A 353 -5.23 -14.21 -9.01
CA VAL A 353 -3.92 -13.94 -9.60
C VAL A 353 -3.07 -15.21 -9.68
N VAL A 354 -3.03 -16.02 -8.62
CA VAL A 354 -2.27 -17.28 -8.59
C VAL A 354 -2.82 -18.29 -9.59
N ILE A 355 -4.14 -18.44 -9.67
CA ILE A 355 -4.79 -19.32 -10.65
C ILE A 355 -4.47 -18.88 -12.08
N ARG A 356 -4.59 -17.60 -12.40
CA ARG A 356 -4.31 -17.06 -13.73
C ARG A 356 -2.83 -17.21 -14.09
N ARG A 357 -1.92 -16.91 -13.17
CA ARG A 357 -0.48 -17.12 -13.32
C ARG A 357 -0.17 -18.58 -13.59
N THR A 358 -0.73 -19.49 -12.82
CA THR A 358 -0.53 -20.93 -12.96
C THR A 358 -1.00 -21.43 -14.31
N LYS A 359 -2.15 -20.97 -14.79
CA LYS A 359 -2.65 -21.29 -16.15
C LYS A 359 -1.72 -20.77 -17.24
N TYR A 360 -1.18 -19.56 -17.08
CA TYR A 360 -0.21 -19.00 -18.03
C TYR A 360 1.08 -19.80 -18.07
N GLU A 361 1.65 -20.10 -16.90
CA GLU A 361 2.87 -20.89 -16.77
C GLU A 361 2.67 -22.31 -17.28
N LEU A 362 1.52 -22.93 -17.02
CA LEU A 362 1.17 -24.25 -17.54
C LEU A 362 1.14 -24.24 -19.07
N ARG A 363 0.44 -23.30 -19.68
CA ARG A 363 0.40 -23.15 -21.14
C ARG A 363 1.80 -23.00 -21.74
N LYS A 364 2.64 -22.16 -21.12
CA LYS A 364 4.03 -21.96 -21.58
C LYS A 364 4.88 -23.21 -21.40
N ALA A 365 4.71 -23.93 -20.32
CA ALA A 365 5.40 -25.18 -20.07
C ALA A 365 4.96 -26.27 -21.07
N GLU A 366 3.66 -26.38 -21.36
CA GLU A 366 3.12 -27.32 -22.37
C GLU A 366 3.61 -26.96 -23.77
N GLU A 367 3.62 -25.69 -24.18
CA GLU A 367 4.17 -25.21 -25.44
C GLU A 367 5.66 -25.61 -25.57
N ARG A 368 6.44 -25.44 -24.51
CA ARG A 368 7.86 -25.80 -24.49
C ARG A 368 8.07 -27.32 -24.52
N ALA A 369 7.30 -28.07 -23.72
CA ALA A 369 7.36 -29.54 -23.70
C ALA A 369 7.03 -30.13 -25.07
N HIS A 370 6.03 -29.58 -25.76
CA HIS A 370 5.65 -29.99 -27.10
C HIS A 370 6.79 -29.83 -28.12
N ILE A 371 7.52 -28.71 -28.07
CA ILE A 371 8.69 -28.48 -28.92
C ILE A 371 9.80 -29.45 -28.54
N LEU A 372 10.09 -29.64 -27.26
CA LEU A 372 11.13 -30.58 -26.79
C LEU A 372 10.85 -32.02 -27.18
N GLU A 373 9.60 -32.46 -27.12
CA GLU A 373 9.19 -33.79 -27.58
C GLU A 373 9.53 -34.00 -29.06
N GLY A 374 9.24 -33.02 -29.90
CA GLY A 374 9.61 -33.06 -31.31
C GLY A 374 11.13 -33.12 -31.54
N LEU A 375 11.90 -32.33 -30.77
CA LEU A 375 13.36 -32.33 -30.84
C LEU A 375 13.96 -33.64 -30.35
N ILE A 376 13.38 -34.30 -29.35
CA ILE A 376 13.81 -35.63 -28.88
C ILE A 376 13.54 -36.68 -29.93
N ILE A 377 12.35 -36.67 -30.56
CA ILE A 377 12.04 -37.59 -31.68
C ILE A 377 13.03 -37.40 -32.81
N ALA A 378 13.37 -36.16 -33.16
CA ALA A 378 14.38 -35.88 -34.19
C ALA A 378 15.78 -36.36 -33.79
N SER A 379 16.14 -36.20 -32.53
CA SER A 379 17.43 -36.67 -31.99
C SER A 379 17.56 -38.19 -32.04
N ASP A 380 16.50 -38.92 -31.75
CA ASP A 380 16.48 -40.38 -31.79
C ASP A 380 16.50 -40.93 -33.23
N ASN A 381 16.12 -40.13 -34.21
CA ASN A 381 16.09 -40.49 -35.65
C ASN A 381 16.94 -39.55 -36.50
N ILE A 382 18.08 -39.12 -35.97
CA ILE A 382 18.85 -38.00 -36.52
C ILE A 382 19.30 -38.24 -37.97
N ASP A 383 19.73 -39.46 -38.32
CA ASP A 383 20.20 -39.80 -39.68
C ASP A 383 19.07 -39.66 -40.71
N GLU A 384 17.86 -40.11 -40.37
CA GLU A 384 16.68 -39.98 -41.21
C GLU A 384 16.24 -38.54 -41.37
N VAL A 385 16.25 -37.75 -40.28
CA VAL A 385 15.95 -36.33 -40.30
C VAL A 385 16.91 -35.57 -41.21
N ILE A 386 18.22 -35.83 -41.10
CA ILE A 386 19.24 -35.22 -41.95
C ILE A 386 19.02 -35.61 -43.42
N ALA A 387 18.69 -36.86 -43.70
CA ALA A 387 18.42 -37.33 -45.06
C ALA A 387 17.20 -36.60 -45.66
N ILE A 388 16.12 -36.45 -44.92
CA ILE A 388 14.91 -35.70 -45.33
C ILE A 388 15.24 -34.25 -45.62
N ILE A 389 15.95 -33.58 -44.73
CA ILE A 389 16.31 -32.16 -44.88
C ILE A 389 17.21 -31.96 -46.11
N LYS A 390 18.24 -32.81 -46.30
CA LYS A 390 19.16 -32.73 -47.45
C LYS A 390 18.49 -33.00 -48.79
N SER A 391 17.49 -33.86 -48.81
CA SER A 391 16.78 -34.24 -50.05
C SER A 391 15.64 -33.30 -50.41
N SER A 392 15.26 -32.40 -49.53
CA SER A 392 14.20 -31.41 -49.75
C SER A 392 14.73 -30.19 -50.50
N LYS A 393 13.91 -29.63 -51.40
CA LYS A 393 14.27 -28.47 -52.25
C LYS A 393 14.07 -27.14 -51.54
N SER A 394 13.29 -27.13 -50.48
CA SER A 394 13.00 -25.93 -49.69
C SER A 394 12.78 -26.29 -48.21
N PRO A 395 12.95 -25.32 -47.30
CA PRO A 395 12.63 -25.54 -45.88
C PRO A 395 11.18 -25.98 -45.66
N GLN A 396 10.24 -25.44 -46.45
CA GLN A 396 8.82 -25.77 -46.34
C GLN A 396 8.55 -27.24 -46.73
N GLU A 397 9.17 -27.74 -47.80
CA GLU A 397 9.10 -29.16 -48.21
C GLU A 397 9.68 -30.07 -47.12
N ALA A 398 10.78 -29.66 -46.47
CA ALA A 398 11.37 -30.40 -45.36
C ALA A 398 10.41 -30.49 -44.17
N ILE A 399 9.73 -29.39 -43.81
CA ILE A 399 8.72 -29.35 -42.75
C ILE A 399 7.58 -30.33 -43.07
N GLU A 400 7.00 -30.26 -44.26
CA GLU A 400 5.89 -31.13 -44.68
C GLU A 400 6.25 -32.61 -44.62
N ARG A 401 7.44 -32.96 -45.09
CA ARG A 401 7.93 -34.35 -45.07
C ARG A 401 8.24 -34.87 -43.66
N LEU A 402 8.73 -34.01 -42.77
CA LEU A 402 8.94 -34.34 -41.36
C LEU A 402 7.61 -34.57 -40.64
N ILE A 403 6.61 -33.73 -40.92
CA ILE A 403 5.25 -33.89 -40.38
C ILE A 403 4.67 -35.25 -40.80
N GLU A 404 4.73 -35.56 -42.10
CA GLU A 404 4.18 -36.80 -42.63
C GLU A 404 4.91 -38.04 -42.08
N ARG A 405 6.24 -37.97 -41.97
CA ARG A 405 7.06 -39.13 -41.56
C ARG A 405 6.97 -39.44 -40.07
N PHE A 406 6.99 -38.42 -39.20
CA PHE A 406 7.06 -38.58 -37.75
C PHE A 406 5.77 -38.19 -37.03
N SER A 407 4.71 -37.88 -37.76
CA SER A 407 3.43 -37.38 -37.20
C SER A 407 3.60 -36.18 -36.25
N LEU A 408 4.48 -35.26 -36.64
CA LEU A 408 4.79 -34.06 -35.87
C LEU A 408 3.79 -32.94 -36.17
N SER A 409 3.69 -31.97 -35.24
CA SER A 409 3.04 -30.70 -35.55
C SER A 409 3.95 -29.80 -36.39
N GLU A 410 3.35 -28.78 -37.02
CA GLU A 410 4.13 -27.81 -37.80
C GLU A 410 5.16 -27.08 -36.92
N LEU A 411 4.80 -26.75 -35.67
CA LEU A 411 5.70 -26.11 -34.70
C LEU A 411 6.91 -27.00 -34.36
N GLN A 412 6.70 -28.29 -34.15
CA GLN A 412 7.76 -29.25 -33.90
C GLN A 412 8.66 -29.41 -35.13
N ALA A 413 8.11 -29.59 -36.32
CA ALA A 413 8.85 -29.73 -37.53
C ALA A 413 9.67 -28.47 -37.89
N ARG A 414 9.11 -27.28 -37.66
CA ARG A 414 9.84 -26.04 -37.84
C ARG A 414 11.02 -25.91 -36.88
N ALA A 415 10.82 -26.26 -35.61
CA ALA A 415 11.90 -26.27 -34.61
C ALA A 415 13.02 -27.23 -34.97
N ILE A 416 12.71 -28.38 -35.59
CA ILE A 416 13.69 -29.33 -36.07
C ILE A 416 14.51 -28.76 -37.24
N VAL A 417 13.87 -28.12 -38.20
CA VAL A 417 14.55 -27.51 -39.36
C VAL A 417 15.46 -26.36 -38.95
N GLU A 418 15.06 -25.60 -37.92
CA GLU A 418 15.83 -24.47 -37.35
C GLU A 418 16.93 -24.93 -36.38
N MET A 419 17.03 -26.21 -36.07
CA MET A 419 17.98 -26.76 -35.10
C MET A 419 19.42 -26.55 -35.57
N ARG A 420 20.28 -26.10 -34.64
CA ARG A 420 21.71 -25.88 -34.92
C ARG A 420 22.49 -27.19 -34.84
N LEU A 421 23.49 -27.38 -35.69
CA LEU A 421 24.33 -28.58 -35.73
C LEU A 421 24.96 -28.95 -34.38
N ARG A 422 25.31 -27.98 -33.54
CA ARG A 422 25.84 -28.21 -32.19
C ARG A 422 24.88 -28.97 -31.28
N GLN A 423 23.58 -28.84 -31.51
CA GLN A 423 22.53 -29.49 -30.70
C GLN A 423 22.43 -31.00 -30.97
N LEU A 424 23.17 -31.49 -32.00
CA LEU A 424 23.24 -32.90 -32.34
C LEU A 424 24.29 -33.68 -31.53
N THR A 425 25.08 -33.02 -30.68
CA THR A 425 26.06 -33.68 -29.81
C THR A 425 25.35 -34.45 -28.69
N GLY A 426 25.92 -35.59 -28.27
CA GLY A 426 25.34 -36.42 -27.22
C GLY A 426 25.09 -35.63 -25.90
N LEU A 427 26.01 -34.73 -25.54
CA LEU A 427 25.86 -33.89 -24.36
C LEU A 427 24.65 -32.95 -24.45
N GLU A 428 24.36 -32.38 -25.62
CA GLU A 428 23.19 -31.51 -25.81
C GLU A 428 21.89 -32.33 -25.89
N GLN A 429 21.93 -33.54 -26.37
CA GLN A 429 20.79 -34.48 -26.35
C GLN A 429 20.39 -34.82 -24.90
N ASP A 430 21.38 -35.12 -24.06
CA ASP A 430 21.12 -35.37 -22.63
C ASP A 430 20.52 -34.17 -21.93
N LYS A 431 20.95 -32.95 -22.27
CA LYS A 431 20.35 -31.71 -21.75
C LYS A 431 18.90 -31.52 -22.18
N LEU A 432 18.56 -31.81 -23.44
CA LEU A 432 17.18 -31.73 -23.92
C LEU A 432 16.26 -32.71 -23.19
N ARG A 433 16.72 -33.91 -22.90
CA ARG A 433 15.96 -34.91 -22.13
C ARG A 433 15.79 -34.47 -20.69
N ALA A 434 16.84 -33.96 -20.05
CA ALA A 434 16.78 -33.43 -18.68
C ALA A 434 15.83 -32.25 -18.59
N GLU A 435 15.88 -31.30 -19.55
CA GLU A 435 14.94 -30.17 -19.62
C GLU A 435 13.49 -30.64 -19.76
N TYR A 436 13.25 -31.64 -20.62
CA TYR A 436 11.92 -32.24 -20.82
C TYR A 436 11.37 -32.86 -19.53
N GLU A 437 12.18 -33.62 -18.80
CA GLU A 437 11.78 -34.22 -17.52
C GLU A 437 11.47 -33.16 -16.44
N GLU A 438 12.26 -32.09 -16.41
CA GLU A 438 12.00 -30.96 -15.47
C GLU A 438 10.69 -30.25 -15.80
N ILE A 439 10.42 -30.03 -17.10
CA ILE A 439 9.18 -29.38 -17.53
C ILE A 439 7.96 -30.28 -17.28
N GLU A 440 8.08 -31.61 -17.50
CA GLU A 440 7.00 -32.56 -17.18
C GLU A 440 6.66 -32.55 -15.67
N LYS A 441 7.66 -32.47 -14.80
CA LYS A 441 7.46 -32.31 -13.35
C LYS A 441 6.79 -30.99 -13.03
N LEU A 442 7.19 -29.92 -13.69
CA LEU A 442 6.57 -28.60 -13.52
C LEU A 442 5.10 -28.62 -13.98
N ILE A 443 4.80 -29.21 -15.12
CA ILE A 443 3.43 -29.36 -15.63
C ILE A 443 2.57 -30.13 -14.63
N ALA A 444 3.07 -31.23 -14.08
CA ALA A 444 2.37 -32.02 -13.08
C ALA A 444 2.07 -31.19 -11.82
N TYR A 445 3.05 -30.44 -11.34
CA TYR A 445 2.88 -29.56 -10.18
C TYR A 445 1.89 -28.41 -10.43
N LEU A 446 1.95 -27.76 -11.60
CA LEU A 446 1.04 -26.70 -11.97
C LEU A 446 -0.41 -27.20 -12.10
N ASN A 447 -0.61 -28.40 -12.67
CA ASN A 447 -1.93 -29.04 -12.70
C ASN A 447 -2.44 -29.36 -11.30
N GLU A 448 -1.58 -29.84 -10.40
CA GLU A 448 -1.95 -30.11 -9.01
C GLU A 448 -2.42 -28.85 -8.29
N ILE A 449 -1.75 -27.70 -8.52
CA ILE A 449 -2.20 -26.40 -7.95
C ILE A 449 -3.60 -26.03 -8.45
N LEU A 450 -3.92 -26.28 -9.73
CA LEU A 450 -5.22 -25.95 -10.32
C LEU A 450 -6.34 -26.88 -9.85
N GLU A 451 -6.02 -28.12 -9.51
CA GLU A 451 -7.00 -29.14 -9.08
C GLU A 451 -7.18 -29.19 -7.56
N ASN A 452 -6.18 -28.78 -6.79
CA ASN A 452 -6.17 -28.85 -5.33
C ASN A 452 -6.20 -27.44 -4.71
N GLU A 453 -7.35 -27.05 -4.21
CA GLU A 453 -7.57 -25.76 -3.55
C GLU A 453 -6.67 -25.55 -2.32
N ASP A 454 -6.46 -26.59 -1.50
CA ASP A 454 -5.62 -26.50 -0.32
C ASP A 454 -4.14 -26.24 -0.72
N LEU A 455 -3.67 -26.82 -1.82
CA LEU A 455 -2.34 -26.54 -2.35
C LEU A 455 -2.23 -25.10 -2.90
N CYS A 456 -3.25 -24.64 -3.62
CA CYS A 456 -3.31 -23.25 -4.10
C CYS A 456 -3.23 -22.27 -2.93
N MET A 457 -4.00 -22.47 -1.87
CA MET A 457 -3.97 -21.65 -0.68
C MET A 457 -2.64 -21.72 0.05
N LYS A 458 -1.97 -22.88 0.06
CA LYS A 458 -0.62 -23.03 0.59
C LYS A 458 0.40 -22.18 -0.19
N VAL A 459 0.32 -22.16 -1.52
CA VAL A 459 1.18 -21.32 -2.37
C VAL A 459 0.99 -19.83 -2.01
N ILE A 460 -0.26 -19.39 -1.86
CA ILE A 460 -0.56 -18.01 -1.45
C ILE A 460 0.04 -17.72 -0.07
N LYS A 461 -0.15 -18.61 0.89
CA LYS A 461 0.41 -18.48 2.25
C LYS A 461 1.93 -18.37 2.25
N ASP A 462 2.62 -19.22 1.48
CA ASP A 462 4.07 -19.19 1.35
C ASP A 462 4.57 -17.89 0.74
N GLU A 463 3.86 -17.34 -0.25
CA GLU A 463 4.15 -16.02 -0.83
C GLU A 463 3.95 -14.88 0.17
N LEU A 464 2.91 -14.93 1.00
CA LEU A 464 2.68 -13.94 2.05
C LEU A 464 3.76 -13.98 3.12
N LEU A 465 4.22 -15.18 3.49
CA LEU A 465 5.36 -15.37 4.42
C LEU A 465 6.66 -14.81 3.83
N GLU A 466 6.91 -15.02 2.54
CA GLU A 466 8.07 -14.44 1.84
C GLU A 466 8.05 -12.90 1.89
N ILE A 467 6.90 -12.28 1.67
CA ILE A 467 6.73 -10.83 1.79
C ILE A 467 6.96 -10.36 3.22
N LYS A 468 6.45 -11.09 4.21
CA LYS A 468 6.67 -10.79 5.62
C LYS A 468 8.15 -10.82 5.99
N ASP A 469 8.88 -11.84 5.55
CA ASP A 469 10.31 -11.99 5.83
C ASP A 469 11.15 -10.89 5.18
N LYS A 470 10.78 -10.45 3.98
CA LYS A 470 11.52 -9.41 3.24
C LYS A 470 11.24 -7.99 3.71
N PHE A 471 10.01 -7.68 4.06
CA PHE A 471 9.52 -6.31 4.26
C PHE A 471 8.85 -6.07 5.61
N GLY A 472 8.65 -7.11 6.42
CA GLY A 472 8.06 -7.00 7.75
C GLY A 472 8.93 -6.15 8.66
N ASP A 473 8.28 -5.32 9.47
CA ASP A 473 8.91 -4.45 10.46
C ASP A 473 8.07 -4.39 11.74
N GLU A 474 8.60 -3.73 12.74
CA GLU A 474 7.93 -3.51 14.01
C GLU A 474 6.87 -2.42 13.91
N ARG A 475 5.91 -2.50 14.81
CA ARG A 475 4.87 -1.48 14.97
C ARG A 475 5.49 -0.15 15.40
N LYS A 476 5.07 0.96 14.79
CA LYS A 476 5.48 2.31 15.12
C LYS A 476 4.54 2.99 16.12
N THR A 477 3.24 2.73 16.02
CA THR A 477 2.20 3.36 16.83
C THR A 477 1.92 2.52 18.08
N ASP A 478 2.05 3.11 19.25
CA ASP A 478 1.71 2.45 20.51
C ASP A 478 0.19 2.42 20.75
N ILE A 479 -0.26 1.50 21.60
CA ILE A 479 -1.68 1.33 21.92
C ILE A 479 -1.87 1.41 23.42
N VAL A 480 -2.70 2.36 23.86
CA VAL A 480 -3.20 2.46 25.23
C VAL A 480 -4.67 2.08 25.23
N TYR A 481 -4.98 0.94 25.82
CA TYR A 481 -6.33 0.35 25.79
C TYR A 481 -7.33 1.07 26.68
N ALA A 482 -6.88 1.64 27.81
CA ALA A 482 -7.71 2.44 28.68
C ALA A 482 -7.88 3.84 28.11
N SER A 483 -9.10 4.30 28.00
CA SER A 483 -9.40 5.70 27.69
C SER A 483 -9.89 6.37 28.96
N GLU A 484 -8.99 7.00 29.68
CA GLU A 484 -9.40 8.01 30.64
C GLU A 484 -9.58 9.30 29.86
N GLU A 485 -10.82 9.82 29.79
CA GLU A 485 -11.04 11.19 29.35
C GLU A 485 -10.31 12.10 30.34
N LEU A 486 -9.66 13.15 29.81
CA LEU A 486 -9.04 14.17 30.66
C LEU A 486 -10.13 14.79 31.52
N ASN A 487 -10.09 14.52 32.84
CA ASN A 487 -11.02 15.06 33.82
C ASN A 487 -10.67 16.52 34.11
N PRO A 488 -11.61 17.33 34.63
CA PRO A 488 -11.30 18.69 35.07
C PRO A 488 -10.12 18.75 36.03
N GLU A 489 -9.91 17.72 36.85
CA GLU A 489 -8.84 17.60 37.83
C GLU A 489 -7.44 17.52 37.20
N ASP A 490 -7.32 16.94 35.98
CA ASP A 490 -6.06 16.81 35.23
C ASP A 490 -5.47 18.16 34.77
N PHE A 491 -6.24 19.25 34.91
CA PHE A 491 -5.83 20.62 34.55
C PHE A 491 -5.42 21.48 35.74
N TYR A 492 -5.42 20.90 36.92
CA TYR A 492 -4.99 21.57 38.15
C TYR A 492 -3.83 20.80 38.77
N ALA A 493 -2.89 21.52 39.37
CA ALA A 493 -1.83 20.88 40.15
C ALA A 493 -2.45 20.28 41.42
N ASP A 494 -1.93 19.14 41.87
CA ASP A 494 -2.21 18.62 43.22
C ASP A 494 -1.52 19.51 44.25
N ASP A 495 -2.17 20.63 44.56
CA ASP A 495 -1.75 21.49 45.66
C ASP A 495 -2.36 20.92 46.95
N GLU A 496 -1.55 20.63 47.95
CA GLU A 496 -2.01 20.38 49.30
C GLU A 496 -2.63 21.69 49.85
N ILE A 497 -3.94 21.87 49.62
CA ILE A 497 -4.67 22.96 50.24
C ILE A 497 -4.91 22.57 51.69
N CYS A 498 -4.29 23.32 52.62
CA CYS A 498 -4.54 23.15 54.02
C CYS A 498 -5.99 23.61 54.31
N LEU A 499 -6.92 22.67 54.39
CA LEU A 499 -8.34 22.87 54.69
C LEU A 499 -8.59 23.61 56.05
N LEU A 500 -7.55 23.72 56.90
CA LEU A 500 -7.61 24.47 58.16
C LEU A 500 -7.80 25.99 57.97
N TYR A 501 -7.47 26.55 56.81
CA TYR A 501 -7.59 28.00 56.56
C TYR A 501 -9.00 28.42 56.16
N THR A 502 -9.85 27.51 55.71
CA THR A 502 -11.22 27.82 55.30
C THR A 502 -12.25 27.64 56.42
N SER A 503 -11.93 26.87 57.48
CA SER A 503 -12.81 26.71 58.62
C SER A 503 -12.72 27.87 59.63
N ASP A 504 -11.55 28.51 59.79
CA ASP A 504 -11.38 29.65 60.70
C ASP A 504 -11.98 30.96 60.15
N ALA A 505 -12.06 31.11 58.81
CA ALA A 505 -12.67 32.28 58.18
C ALA A 505 -14.22 32.29 58.24
N ALA A 506 -14.83 31.11 58.49
CA ALA A 506 -16.27 31.00 58.65
C ALA A 506 -16.76 31.27 60.08
N ASP A 507 -15.91 31.03 61.10
CA ASP A 507 -16.26 31.22 62.49
C ASP A 507 -16.11 32.69 62.96
N GLU A 508 -15.24 33.51 62.35
CA GLU A 508 -15.11 34.93 62.69
C GLU A 508 -16.27 35.83 62.22
N ARG A 509 -17.14 35.32 61.30
CA ARG A 509 -18.29 36.07 60.81
C ARG A 509 -19.59 35.86 61.62
N SER A 510 -19.60 34.98 62.61
CA SER A 510 -20.78 34.71 63.45
C SER A 510 -20.72 35.34 64.84
N SER A 511 -19.72 36.18 65.14
CA SER A 511 -19.57 36.82 66.46
C SER A 511 -19.66 38.36 66.46
N VAL A 512 -20.33 38.93 65.42
CA VAL A 512 -20.68 40.35 65.42
C VAL A 512 -22.19 40.49 65.16
N ASP A 513 -22.96 40.28 66.20
CA ASP A 513 -24.21 41.03 66.56
C ASP A 513 -24.50 40.90 68.06
#